data_1af8fb6d1c50b7865e42b346fffb8286
#
_entry.id   1af8fb6d1c50b7865e42b346fffb8286
#
_cell.length_a   1.000
_cell.length_b   1.000
_cell.length_c   1.000
_cell.angle_alpha   90.00
_cell.angle_beta   90.00
_cell.angle_gamma   90.00
#
_symmetry.space_group_name_H-M   'P 1'
#
loop_
_entity.id
_entity.type
_entity.pdbx_description
1 polymer ?
#
loop_
_entity_poly.entity_id
_entity_poly.type
_entity_poly.pdbx_seq_one_letter_code
_entity_poly.pdbx_strand_id
1 'polypeptide(L)'
;MEDGIEELNERTGHKIKILPGLTFQTDIEKDGFPVLTLRKNPIKSPIAEQVWFITGDKDTEFLRKYTKMWDEFIEEDGTITSAYGYRWRHHFGRDQLGQLIKHLQEEPHSRQGVVITW
;
A
#
# COMPACT_ATOMS: atom_id res chain seq x y z
N MET A 1 2.27 -24.11 -13.30
CA MET A 1 3.46 -23.51 -12.62
C MET A 1 4.50 -24.60 -12.34
N GLU A 2 4.85 -25.39 -13.35
CA GLU A 2 5.84 -26.46 -13.20
C GLU A 2 7.27 -25.91 -13.19
N ASP A 3 7.51 -24.77 -13.85
CA ASP A 3 8.85 -24.22 -14.09
C ASP A 3 9.34 -23.19 -13.06
N GLY A 4 8.65 -23.02 -11.96
CA GLY A 4 9.05 -22.06 -10.91
C GLY A 4 10.18 -22.57 -10.03
N ILE A 5 11.09 -21.67 -9.62
CA ILE A 5 12.15 -21.95 -8.65
C ILE A 5 11.52 -22.05 -7.26
N GLU A 6 11.80 -23.15 -6.54
CA GLU A 6 11.35 -23.28 -5.15
C GLU A 6 12.40 -22.70 -4.19
N GLU A 7 11.96 -21.83 -3.30
CA GLU A 7 12.79 -21.26 -2.24
C GLU A 7 12.08 -21.35 -0.88
N LEU A 8 12.86 -21.44 0.18
CA LEU A 8 12.35 -21.33 1.54
C LEU A 8 12.31 -19.86 1.95
N ASN A 9 11.12 -19.35 2.26
CA ASN A 9 11.00 -18.03 2.88
C ASN A 9 11.33 -18.16 4.37
N GLU A 10 12.51 -17.71 4.77
CA GLU A 10 13.02 -17.85 6.15
C GLU A 10 12.12 -17.15 7.18
N ARG A 11 11.52 -16.01 6.82
CA ARG A 11 10.64 -15.26 7.73
C ARG A 11 9.34 -16.01 8.08
N THR A 12 8.78 -16.75 7.12
CA THR A 12 7.49 -17.43 7.29
C THR A 12 7.61 -18.95 7.49
N GLY A 13 8.79 -19.52 7.21
CA GLY A 13 9.03 -20.96 7.22
C GLY A 13 8.32 -21.71 6.09
N HIS A 14 7.72 -21.01 5.12
CA HIS A 14 6.99 -21.63 4.01
C HIS A 14 7.83 -21.69 2.73
N LYS A 15 7.66 -22.78 1.98
CA LYS A 15 8.18 -22.85 0.61
C LYS A 15 7.36 -21.96 -0.29
N ILE A 16 8.04 -21.17 -1.11
CA ILE A 16 7.45 -20.31 -2.15
C ILE A 16 7.95 -20.76 -3.51
N LYS A 17 7.14 -20.55 -4.55
CA LYS A 17 7.55 -20.69 -5.95
C LYS A 17 7.71 -19.32 -6.58
N ILE A 18 8.87 -19.09 -7.18
CA ILE A 18 9.21 -17.85 -7.87
C ILE A 18 9.30 -18.14 -9.36
N LEU A 19 8.58 -17.39 -10.17
CA LEU A 19 8.65 -17.43 -11.63
C LEU A 19 9.07 -16.06 -12.14
N PRO A 20 10.36 -15.82 -12.40
CA PRO A 20 10.85 -14.57 -12.94
C PRO A 20 10.32 -14.32 -14.36
N GLY A 21 10.12 -13.04 -14.71
CA GLY A 21 9.74 -12.64 -16.06
C GLY A 21 8.27 -12.87 -16.41
N LEU A 22 7.42 -13.26 -15.46
CA LEU A 22 5.98 -13.36 -15.68
C LEU A 22 5.38 -11.97 -15.85
N THR A 23 4.66 -11.77 -16.94
CA THR A 23 3.86 -10.56 -17.17
C THR A 23 2.39 -10.94 -17.20
N PHE A 24 1.56 -10.20 -16.49
CA PHE A 24 0.11 -10.27 -16.63
C PHE A 24 -0.46 -8.86 -16.83
N GLN A 25 -1.54 -8.79 -17.58
CA GLN A 25 -2.21 -7.55 -17.89
C GLN A 25 -3.68 -7.68 -17.53
N THR A 26 -4.23 -6.66 -16.88
CA THR A 26 -5.65 -6.57 -16.54
C THR A 26 -6.20 -5.29 -17.14
N ASP A 27 -7.30 -5.39 -17.86
CA ASP A 27 -8.08 -4.24 -18.31
C ASP A 27 -9.17 -3.98 -17.28
N ILE A 28 -8.95 -2.99 -16.41
CA ILE A 28 -9.86 -2.71 -15.28
C ILE A 28 -11.27 -2.33 -15.76
N GLU A 29 -11.39 -1.71 -16.92
CA GLU A 29 -12.69 -1.32 -17.47
C GLU A 29 -13.52 -2.53 -17.89
N LYS A 30 -12.87 -3.56 -18.46
CA LYS A 30 -13.52 -4.79 -18.92
C LYS A 30 -13.61 -5.87 -17.86
N ASP A 31 -12.50 -6.07 -17.14
CA ASP A 31 -12.30 -7.22 -16.25
C ASP A 31 -12.64 -6.88 -14.80
N GLY A 32 -12.81 -5.59 -14.50
CA GLY A 32 -13.01 -5.11 -13.15
C GLY A 32 -11.72 -5.10 -12.32
N PHE A 33 -11.85 -4.83 -11.03
CA PHE A 33 -10.72 -4.80 -10.12
C PHE A 33 -10.12 -6.21 -9.91
N PRO A 34 -8.81 -6.41 -10.12
CA PRO A 34 -8.19 -7.73 -10.05
C PRO A 34 -8.13 -8.24 -8.61
N VAL A 35 -8.91 -9.27 -8.32
CA VAL A 35 -8.91 -9.96 -7.02
C VAL A 35 -8.60 -11.43 -7.20
N LEU A 36 -7.60 -11.94 -6.47
CA LEU A 36 -7.30 -13.36 -6.48
C LEU A 36 -8.43 -14.14 -5.79
N THR A 37 -9.02 -15.10 -6.51
CA THR A 37 -10.12 -15.94 -6.01
C THR A 37 -9.66 -17.29 -5.45
N LEU A 38 -8.39 -17.67 -5.67
CA LEU A 38 -7.83 -18.94 -5.20
C LEU A 38 -7.63 -19.01 -3.68
N ARG A 39 -7.73 -17.88 -2.99
CA ARG A 39 -7.72 -17.80 -1.53
C ARG A 39 -8.65 -16.71 -1.05
N LYS A 40 -9.08 -16.80 0.21
CA LYS A 40 -9.85 -15.73 0.85
C LYS A 40 -8.98 -14.48 1.03
N ASN A 41 -9.36 -13.40 0.39
CA ASN A 41 -8.70 -12.10 0.53
C ASN A 41 -9.56 -11.16 1.38
N PRO A 42 -9.01 -10.53 2.43
CA PRO A 42 -9.72 -9.57 3.26
C PRO A 42 -9.79 -8.19 2.57
N ILE A 43 -10.69 -8.01 1.60
CA ILE A 43 -10.77 -6.78 0.77
C ILE A 43 -10.96 -5.51 1.61
N LYS A 44 -11.63 -5.59 2.75
CA LYS A 44 -11.88 -4.43 3.62
C LYS A 44 -10.59 -3.87 4.23
N SER A 45 -9.63 -4.72 4.58
CA SER A 45 -8.37 -4.31 5.21
C SER A 45 -7.51 -3.44 4.28
N PRO A 46 -7.20 -3.83 3.02
CA PRO A 46 -6.44 -2.98 2.10
C PRO A 46 -7.15 -1.65 1.79
N ILE A 47 -8.49 -1.65 1.68
CA ILE A 47 -9.24 -0.40 1.45
C ILE A 47 -9.11 0.53 2.66
N ALA A 48 -9.27 0.02 3.88
CA ALA A 48 -9.11 0.80 5.10
C ALA A 48 -7.67 1.34 5.23
N GLU A 49 -6.67 0.54 4.87
CA GLU A 49 -5.26 0.94 4.85
C GLU A 49 -5.02 2.08 3.86
N GLN A 50 -5.57 2.01 2.64
CA GLN A 50 -5.47 3.10 1.67
C GLN A 50 -6.16 4.39 2.16
N VAL A 51 -7.33 4.29 2.80
CA VAL A 51 -7.98 5.45 3.41
C VAL A 51 -7.08 6.07 4.48
N TRP A 52 -6.52 5.25 5.36
CA TRP A 52 -5.59 5.70 6.41
C TRP A 52 -4.33 6.37 5.84
N PHE A 53 -3.77 5.86 4.74
CA PHE A 53 -2.65 6.51 4.05
C PHE A 53 -3.05 7.86 3.44
N ILE A 54 -4.22 7.95 2.82
CA ILE A 54 -4.68 9.19 2.17
C ILE A 54 -5.01 10.27 3.20
N THR A 55 -5.56 9.89 4.38
CA THR A 55 -5.82 10.84 5.48
C THR A 55 -4.54 11.36 6.13
N GLY A 56 -3.49 10.57 6.11
CA GLY A 56 -2.20 10.94 6.70
C GLY A 56 -2.15 10.78 8.21
N ASP A 57 -3.08 10.02 8.78
CA ASP A 57 -3.10 9.73 10.22
C ASP A 57 -1.90 8.87 10.60
N LYS A 58 -1.43 9.03 11.80
CA LYS A 58 -0.37 8.21 12.39
C LYS A 58 -0.85 7.33 13.54
N ASP A 59 -2.07 7.54 14.07
CA ASP A 59 -2.70 6.61 14.99
C ASP A 59 -3.37 5.46 14.25
N THR A 60 -3.59 4.35 14.94
CA THR A 60 -4.14 3.14 14.35
C THR A 60 -5.60 2.86 14.76
N GLU A 61 -6.26 3.78 15.43
CA GLU A 61 -7.61 3.54 15.98
C GLU A 61 -8.62 3.19 14.89
N PHE A 62 -8.64 3.95 13.81
CA PHE A 62 -9.47 3.67 12.64
C PHE A 62 -9.11 2.31 12.02
N LEU A 63 -7.83 2.08 11.78
CA LEU A 63 -7.33 0.92 11.05
C LEU A 63 -7.58 -0.40 11.82
N ARG A 64 -7.49 -0.38 13.15
CA ARG A 64 -7.72 -1.53 14.03
C ARG A 64 -9.14 -2.12 13.94
N LYS A 65 -10.11 -1.38 13.43
CA LYS A 65 -11.47 -1.88 13.14
C LYS A 65 -11.48 -2.90 12.00
N TYR A 66 -10.43 -2.93 11.18
CA TYR A 66 -10.33 -3.75 9.97
C TYR A 66 -9.12 -4.69 9.97
N THR A 67 -8.01 -4.28 10.58
CA THR A 67 -6.78 -5.07 10.63
C THR A 67 -5.89 -4.65 11.82
N LYS A 68 -5.08 -5.58 12.29
CA LYS A 68 -4.04 -5.35 13.30
C LYS A 68 -2.62 -5.46 12.73
N MET A 69 -2.50 -5.46 11.42
CA MET A 69 -1.23 -5.70 10.72
C MET A 69 -0.14 -4.66 11.07
N TRP A 70 -0.56 -3.47 11.47
CA TRP A 70 0.32 -2.36 11.83
C TRP A 70 0.63 -2.28 13.32
N ASP A 71 0.04 -3.13 14.16
CA ASP A 71 0.22 -3.06 15.62
C ASP A 71 1.67 -3.28 16.06
N GLU A 72 2.43 -4.08 15.30
CA GLU A 72 3.86 -4.32 15.57
C GLU A 72 4.77 -3.11 15.31
N PHE A 73 4.27 -2.08 14.63
CA PHE A 73 5.00 -0.85 14.32
C PHE A 73 4.63 0.34 15.20
N ILE A 74 3.74 0.12 16.18
CA ILE A 74 3.29 1.18 17.10
C ILE A 74 4.43 1.55 18.04
N GLU A 75 4.72 2.84 18.11
CA GLU A 75 5.71 3.43 18.98
C GLU A 75 5.17 3.60 20.42
N GLU A 76 6.02 3.98 21.37
CA GLU A 76 5.65 4.13 22.79
C GLU A 76 4.53 5.16 23.02
N ASP A 77 4.42 6.17 22.16
CA ASP A 77 3.37 7.20 22.19
C ASP A 77 2.04 6.75 21.56
N GLY A 78 1.94 5.50 21.10
CA GLY A 78 0.75 4.94 20.48
C GLY A 78 0.57 5.27 18.99
N THR A 79 1.57 5.90 18.36
CA THR A 79 1.53 6.32 16.96
C THR A 79 2.51 5.54 16.09
N ILE A 80 2.45 5.76 14.78
CA ILE A 80 3.39 5.21 13.79
C ILE A 80 3.92 6.36 12.93
N THR A 81 5.06 6.93 13.31
CA THR A 81 5.67 8.05 12.56
C THR A 81 6.25 7.63 11.21
N SER A 82 6.51 6.33 11.04
CA SER A 82 6.93 5.73 9.77
C SER A 82 5.77 5.43 8.81
N ALA A 83 4.51 5.66 9.22
CA ALA A 83 3.33 5.44 8.38
C ALA A 83 3.43 6.22 7.05
N TYR A 84 3.22 5.52 5.95
CA TYR A 84 3.39 6.10 4.61
C TYR A 84 2.51 7.33 4.39
N GLY A 85 1.24 7.26 4.80
CA GLY A 85 0.31 8.38 4.70
C GLY A 85 0.74 9.60 5.50
N TYR A 86 1.22 9.41 6.72
CA TYR A 86 1.76 10.48 7.52
C TYR A 86 2.94 11.16 6.82
N ARG A 87 3.83 10.37 6.20
CA ARG A 87 4.95 10.90 5.42
C ARG A 87 4.52 11.64 4.17
N TRP A 88 3.46 11.23 3.52
CA TRP A 88 2.91 11.92 2.35
C TRP A 88 2.27 13.27 2.70
N ARG A 89 1.61 13.35 3.86
CA ARG A 89 0.76 14.49 4.22
C ARG A 89 1.43 15.49 5.16
N HIS A 90 2.34 15.05 6.02
CA HIS A 90 2.83 15.86 7.14
C HIS A 90 4.34 15.89 7.30
N HIS A 91 5.04 14.83 6.88
CA HIS A 91 6.48 14.76 7.06
C HIS A 91 7.19 15.81 6.19
N PHE A 92 8.36 16.27 6.62
CA PHE A 92 9.12 17.36 5.97
C PHE A 92 8.41 18.73 5.95
N GLY A 93 7.39 18.94 6.77
CA GLY A 93 6.65 20.20 6.84
C GLY A 93 5.85 20.54 5.58
N ARG A 94 5.49 19.56 4.78
CA ARG A 94 4.74 19.75 3.53
C ARG A 94 3.77 18.61 3.25
N ASP A 95 2.65 18.94 2.63
CA ASP A 95 1.68 17.98 2.10
C ASP A 95 2.01 17.64 0.65
N GLN A 96 2.82 16.58 0.46
CA GLN A 96 3.24 16.13 -0.87
C GLN A 96 2.05 15.68 -1.72
N LEU A 97 1.10 14.93 -1.12
CA LEU A 97 -0.06 14.42 -1.84
C LEU A 97 -0.99 15.56 -2.28
N GLY A 98 -1.27 16.51 -1.39
CA GLY A 98 -2.08 17.68 -1.72
C GLY A 98 -1.45 18.54 -2.80
N GLN A 99 -0.14 18.76 -2.75
CA GLN A 99 0.60 19.49 -3.79
C GLN A 99 0.56 18.77 -5.13
N LEU A 100 0.72 17.42 -5.15
CA LEU A 100 0.60 16.63 -6.37
C LEU A 100 -0.80 16.74 -6.99
N ILE A 101 -1.86 16.62 -6.18
CA ILE A 101 -3.24 16.75 -6.67
C ILE A 101 -3.45 18.13 -7.30
N LYS A 102 -3.02 19.20 -6.63
CA LYS A 102 -3.12 20.55 -7.17
C LYS A 102 -2.36 20.70 -8.49
N HIS A 103 -1.14 20.21 -8.55
CA HIS A 103 -0.33 20.24 -9.77
C HIS A 103 -1.01 19.51 -10.95
N LEU A 104 -1.59 18.33 -10.71
CA LEU A 104 -2.29 17.58 -11.75
C LEU A 104 -3.64 18.19 -12.15
N GLN A 105 -4.26 19.00 -11.28
CA GLN A 105 -5.45 19.80 -11.66
C GLN A 105 -5.08 20.94 -12.62
N GLU A 106 -3.90 21.55 -12.44
CA GLU A 106 -3.39 22.63 -13.29
C GLU A 106 -2.77 22.06 -14.58
N GLU A 107 -2.04 20.95 -14.48
CA GLU A 107 -1.34 20.28 -15.59
C GLU A 107 -1.64 18.78 -15.65
N PRO A 108 -2.81 18.36 -16.15
CA PRO A 108 -3.25 16.94 -16.11
C PRO A 108 -2.33 15.94 -16.79
N HIS A 109 -1.51 16.38 -17.73
CA HIS A 109 -0.56 15.53 -18.47
C HIS A 109 0.88 15.63 -17.96
N SER A 110 1.08 16.31 -16.84
CA SER A 110 2.42 16.43 -16.23
C SER A 110 2.96 15.06 -15.79
N ARG A 111 4.26 14.87 -16.01
CA ARG A 111 5.03 13.69 -15.56
C ARG A 111 6.00 14.02 -14.42
N GLN A 112 5.85 15.20 -13.82
CA GLN A 112 6.76 15.70 -12.77
C GLN A 112 6.28 15.39 -11.35
N GLY A 113 5.11 14.74 -11.21
CA GLY A 113 4.54 14.40 -9.91
C GLY A 113 5.28 13.24 -9.22
N VAL A 114 5.80 13.51 -8.02
CA VAL A 114 6.47 12.50 -7.19
C VAL A 114 6.00 12.64 -5.74
N VAL A 115 5.68 11.51 -5.10
CA VAL A 115 5.43 11.39 -3.65
C VAL A 115 6.45 10.43 -3.08
N ILE A 116 7.14 10.84 -2.02
CA ILE A 116 8.25 10.10 -1.40
C ILE A 116 7.89 9.73 0.04
N THR A 117 8.26 8.50 0.46
CA THR A 117 8.00 7.97 1.81
C THR A 117 9.25 7.86 2.69
N TRP A 118 10.44 8.11 2.16
CA TRP A 118 11.74 8.03 2.89
C TRP A 118 12.24 9.41 3.28
#